data_654dcac28a90b69cec6dab7810512d9b
#
_entry.id   654dcac28a90b69cec6dab7810512d9b
#
_cell.length_a   1.000
_cell.length_b   1.000
_cell.length_c   1.000
_cell.angle_alpha   90.00
_cell.angle_beta   90.00
_cell.angle_gamma   90.00
#
_symmetry.space_group_name_H-M   'P 1'
#
loop_
_entity.id
_entity.type
_entity.pdbx_description
1 polymer ?
#
loop_
_entity_poly.entity_id
_entity_poly.type
_entity_poly.pdbx_seq_one_letter_code
_entity_poly.pdbx_strand_id
1 'polypeptide(L)'
;MTLELMRGNEAIAEGAIRAGCRFYTGYPITPQNELFEYMARRMPQVEGVFLQCESEVAGINMIWGAACTGTRAMTSSSGPGMSLMSEGLTTLAAGQLPCVIVDVTRAGPGLGRIAPSQSDYRQATKGGGHGDYHAIVLGPSSTQEMAELATLAFYLADLYRNPVIILMDGMLGQMMEPVDFDRVKSLPAPEKPWALKGKGDGPRKVVYAAPFDDPGLIQLNQELVEKYRKIEETEQRWEEVHMEGAEVAVLAFGSAARVALDAVQAARSEGWPVGLIRPITLWPFPRKALANLRRTVRAFLDVEMNAGQMQEDLERVIGPDLPIHHLGQGGGKIIYPDEVYEEIKRLAG
;
A
#
# COMPACT_ATOMS: atom_id res chain seq x y z
N MET A 1 -15.65 -11.12 -21.94
CA MET A 1 -14.83 -11.23 -20.72
C MET A 1 -13.66 -12.15 -21.02
N THR A 2 -12.47 -11.61 -21.09
CA THR A 2 -11.25 -12.43 -21.25
C THR A 2 -10.55 -12.44 -19.89
N LEU A 3 -10.68 -13.54 -19.16
CA LEU A 3 -9.96 -13.76 -17.92
C LEU A 3 -8.52 -14.17 -18.25
N GLU A 4 -7.56 -13.47 -17.69
CA GLU A 4 -6.14 -13.79 -17.81
C GLU A 4 -5.65 -14.37 -16.48
N LEU A 5 -5.08 -15.59 -16.52
CA LEU A 5 -4.48 -16.20 -15.33
C LEU A 5 -3.10 -15.57 -15.10
N MET A 6 -2.94 -14.84 -13.98
CA MET A 6 -1.74 -14.07 -13.70
C MET A 6 -1.29 -14.24 -12.24
N ARG A 7 0.00 -14.09 -11.99
CA ARG A 7 0.51 -13.90 -10.64
C ARG A 7 0.20 -12.49 -10.14
N GLY A 8 0.10 -12.31 -8.83
CA GLY A 8 -0.11 -11.00 -8.24
C GLY A 8 0.93 -9.96 -8.67
N ASN A 9 2.21 -10.35 -8.69
CA ASN A 9 3.32 -9.53 -9.20
C ASN A 9 3.12 -9.07 -10.66
N GLU A 10 2.58 -9.93 -11.51
CA GLU A 10 2.33 -9.61 -12.92
C GLU A 10 1.07 -8.74 -13.08
N ALA A 11 0.02 -9.02 -12.31
CA ALA A 11 -1.23 -8.28 -12.35
C ALA A 11 -1.07 -6.81 -11.94
N ILE A 12 -0.28 -6.54 -10.89
CA ILE A 12 0.01 -5.16 -10.48
C ILE A 12 0.85 -4.42 -11.53
N ALA A 13 1.80 -5.13 -12.20
CA ALA A 13 2.60 -4.56 -13.27
C ALA A 13 1.74 -4.19 -14.50
N GLU A 14 0.85 -5.09 -14.95
CA GLU A 14 -0.05 -4.81 -16.08
C GLU A 14 -1.07 -3.73 -15.71
N GLY A 15 -1.61 -3.75 -14.48
CA GLY A 15 -2.47 -2.67 -13.97
C GLY A 15 -1.80 -1.30 -14.02
N ALA A 16 -0.53 -1.23 -13.62
CA ALA A 16 0.28 -0.01 -13.70
C ALA A 16 0.49 0.47 -15.15
N ILE A 17 0.78 -0.44 -16.08
CA ILE A 17 0.94 -0.12 -17.50
C ILE A 17 -0.37 0.43 -18.08
N ARG A 18 -1.51 -0.20 -17.77
CA ARG A 18 -2.86 0.24 -18.19
C ARG A 18 -3.25 1.57 -17.55
N ALA A 19 -2.77 1.83 -16.33
CA ALA A 19 -2.87 3.14 -15.68
C ALA A 19 -1.98 4.21 -16.32
N GLY A 20 -1.21 3.91 -17.35
CA GLY A 20 -0.34 4.85 -18.05
C GLY A 20 1.04 5.03 -17.43
N CYS A 21 1.53 4.09 -16.64
CA CYS A 21 2.94 4.04 -16.25
C CYS A 21 3.81 3.94 -17.51
N ARG A 22 4.78 4.85 -17.66
CA ARG A 22 5.69 4.90 -18.81
C ARG A 22 7.16 4.98 -18.41
N PHE A 23 7.45 5.00 -17.13
CA PHE A 23 8.81 4.89 -16.61
C PHE A 23 8.84 3.93 -15.44
N TYR A 24 9.61 2.87 -15.57
CA TYR A 24 9.89 1.93 -14.49
C TYR A 24 11.39 1.76 -14.33
N THR A 25 11.84 1.84 -13.10
CA THR A 25 13.22 1.51 -12.73
C THR A 25 13.22 0.70 -11.44
N GLY A 26 14.15 -0.22 -11.31
CA GLY A 26 14.26 -1.02 -10.11
C GLY A 26 15.54 -1.83 -10.04
N TYR A 27 15.79 -2.38 -8.87
CA TYR A 27 16.82 -3.34 -8.59
C TYR A 27 16.18 -4.71 -8.30
N PRO A 28 16.66 -5.82 -8.88
CA PRO A 28 16.04 -7.13 -8.68
C PRO A 28 16.21 -7.59 -7.24
N ILE A 29 15.09 -7.86 -6.58
CA ILE A 29 15.03 -8.36 -5.21
C ILE A 29 13.83 -9.29 -5.04
N THR A 30 14.01 -10.44 -4.38
CA THR A 30 12.92 -11.37 -4.10
C THR A 30 12.12 -10.88 -2.88
N PRO A 31 10.75 -10.95 -2.90
CA PRO A 31 9.91 -11.76 -3.81
C PRO A 31 9.20 -10.97 -4.93
N GLN A 32 9.71 -9.84 -5.41
CA GLN A 32 9.07 -9.01 -6.43
C GLN A 32 9.56 -9.29 -7.88
N ASN A 33 10.38 -10.31 -8.08
CA ASN A 33 11.07 -10.53 -9.35
C ASN A 33 10.13 -10.62 -10.56
N GLU A 34 8.98 -11.26 -10.44
CA GLU A 34 8.04 -11.42 -11.55
C GLU A 34 7.43 -10.08 -11.99
N LEU A 35 7.26 -9.14 -11.05
CA LEU A 35 6.87 -7.76 -11.37
C LEU A 35 7.95 -7.09 -12.22
N PHE A 36 9.20 -7.16 -11.75
CA PHE A 36 10.35 -6.58 -12.44
C PHE A 36 10.52 -7.17 -13.86
N GLU A 37 10.47 -8.50 -14.00
CA GLU A 37 10.56 -9.21 -15.27
C GLU A 37 9.39 -8.87 -16.22
N TYR A 38 8.18 -8.75 -15.67
CA TYR A 38 7.01 -8.34 -16.43
C TYR A 38 7.18 -6.93 -17.00
N MET A 39 7.62 -5.99 -16.17
CA MET A 39 7.91 -4.62 -16.60
C MET A 39 9.02 -4.56 -17.65
N ALA A 40 10.09 -5.36 -17.50
CA ALA A 40 11.17 -5.45 -18.49
C ALA A 40 10.66 -5.87 -19.88
N ARG A 41 9.74 -6.83 -19.92
CA ARG A 41 9.14 -7.35 -21.15
C ARG A 41 8.13 -6.40 -21.76
N ARG A 42 7.30 -5.76 -20.93
CA ARG A 42 6.11 -5.03 -21.40
C ARG A 42 6.37 -3.54 -21.69
N MET A 43 7.25 -2.88 -20.92
CA MET A 43 7.50 -1.44 -21.09
C MET A 43 7.92 -1.06 -22.53
N PRO A 44 8.84 -1.78 -23.18
CA PRO A 44 9.18 -1.50 -24.59
C PRO A 44 7.98 -1.61 -25.56
N GLN A 45 7.00 -2.47 -25.25
CA GLN A 45 5.82 -2.69 -26.12
C GLN A 45 4.80 -1.55 -26.05
N VAL A 46 4.88 -0.70 -25.00
CA VAL A 46 4.01 0.46 -24.79
C VAL A 46 4.76 1.78 -24.87
N GLU A 47 5.92 1.79 -25.55
CA GLU A 47 6.79 2.96 -25.68
C GLU A 47 7.21 3.56 -24.32
N GLY A 48 7.28 2.71 -23.30
CA GLY A 48 7.74 3.05 -21.96
C GLY A 48 9.22 2.76 -21.79
N VAL A 49 9.79 3.30 -20.72
CA VAL A 49 11.20 3.11 -20.34
C VAL A 49 11.28 2.11 -19.20
N PHE A 50 12.06 1.07 -19.38
CA PHE A 50 12.51 0.15 -18.33
C PHE A 50 14.00 0.33 -18.09
N LEU A 51 14.41 0.53 -16.83
CA LEU A 51 15.81 0.66 -16.43
C LEU A 51 16.10 -0.21 -15.22
N GLN A 52 17.03 -1.15 -15.37
CA GLN A 52 17.64 -1.81 -14.22
C GLN A 52 18.74 -0.92 -13.66
N CYS A 53 18.64 -0.57 -12.38
CA CYS A 53 19.62 0.23 -11.68
C CYS A 53 20.55 -0.64 -10.82
N GLU A 54 21.66 -0.07 -10.38
CA GLU A 54 22.65 -0.75 -9.55
C GLU A 54 22.26 -0.85 -8.07
N SER A 55 21.25 -0.05 -7.64
CA SER A 55 20.72 -0.07 -6.28
C SER A 55 19.36 0.63 -6.20
N GLU A 56 18.60 0.37 -5.14
CA GLU A 56 17.35 1.04 -4.87
C GLU A 56 17.53 2.56 -4.66
N VAL A 57 18.68 2.99 -4.12
CA VAL A 57 19.01 4.42 -3.98
C VAL A 57 19.06 5.09 -5.35
N ALA A 58 19.71 4.48 -6.33
CA ALA A 58 19.71 4.99 -7.70
C ALA A 58 18.29 4.98 -8.30
N GLY A 59 17.56 3.88 -8.10
CA GLY A 59 16.20 3.72 -8.60
C GLY A 59 15.26 4.83 -8.12
N ILE A 60 15.20 5.11 -6.84
CA ILE A 60 14.31 6.14 -6.30
C ILE A 60 14.68 7.56 -6.78
N ASN A 61 15.96 7.85 -6.99
CA ASN A 61 16.41 9.11 -7.56
C ASN A 61 16.05 9.24 -9.06
N MET A 62 16.06 8.15 -9.81
CA MET A 62 15.55 8.12 -11.19
C MET A 62 14.04 8.36 -11.24
N ILE A 63 13.28 7.78 -10.29
CA ILE A 63 11.83 8.06 -10.11
C ILE A 63 11.62 9.55 -9.85
N TRP A 64 12.43 10.17 -8.97
CA TRP A 64 12.36 11.61 -8.70
C TRP A 64 12.49 12.42 -10.00
N GLY A 65 13.51 12.13 -10.81
CA GLY A 65 13.73 12.81 -12.10
C GLY A 65 12.58 12.61 -13.09
N ALA A 66 12.09 11.37 -13.25
CA ALA A 66 10.96 11.07 -14.12
C ALA A 66 9.67 11.77 -13.66
N ALA A 67 9.38 11.74 -12.36
CA ALA A 67 8.21 12.40 -11.79
C ALA A 67 8.24 13.93 -12.02
N CYS A 68 9.40 14.59 -11.97
CA CYS A 68 9.53 16.01 -12.28
C CYS A 68 8.99 16.38 -13.67
N THR A 69 9.08 15.48 -14.65
CA THR A 69 8.55 15.71 -16.01
C THR A 69 7.03 15.50 -16.12
N GLY A 70 6.39 15.04 -15.04
CA GLY A 70 4.98 14.67 -15.04
C GLY A 70 4.71 13.25 -15.56
N THR A 71 5.75 12.48 -15.89
CA THR A 71 5.63 11.08 -16.30
C THR A 71 5.14 10.22 -15.13
N ARG A 72 4.16 9.35 -15.36
CA ARG A 72 3.77 8.32 -14.38
C ARG A 72 4.92 7.31 -14.24
N ALA A 73 5.54 7.30 -13.08
CA ALA A 73 6.74 6.53 -12.77
C ALA A 73 6.48 5.56 -11.61
N MET A 74 7.09 4.37 -11.69
CA MET A 74 6.95 3.32 -10.69
C MET A 74 8.30 2.65 -10.41
N THR A 75 8.50 2.25 -9.18
CA THR A 75 9.54 1.30 -8.76
C THR A 75 8.95 0.23 -7.86
N SER A 76 9.66 -0.86 -7.66
CA SER A 76 9.28 -1.90 -6.71
C SER A 76 10.50 -2.44 -5.97
N SER A 77 10.27 -2.88 -4.73
CA SER A 77 11.31 -3.49 -3.90
C SER A 77 10.70 -4.37 -2.81
N SER A 78 11.47 -4.69 -1.80
CA SER A 78 11.13 -5.46 -0.61
C SER A 78 11.98 -5.01 0.56
N GLY A 79 11.45 -5.01 1.76
CA GLY A 79 12.11 -4.76 3.05
C GLY A 79 13.43 -3.98 3.03
N PRO A 80 14.59 -4.65 2.82
CA PRO A 80 15.88 -3.96 2.81
C PRO A 80 15.99 -2.86 1.74
N GLY A 81 15.42 -3.09 0.55
CA GLY A 81 15.42 -2.09 -0.52
C GLY A 81 14.49 -0.91 -0.21
N MET A 82 13.36 -1.15 0.47
CA MET A 82 12.51 -0.08 0.98
C MET A 82 13.26 0.80 1.98
N SER A 83 14.08 0.20 2.84
CA SER A 83 14.94 0.94 3.76
C SER A 83 15.94 1.84 3.03
N LEU A 84 16.54 1.35 1.94
CA LEU A 84 17.47 2.14 1.10
C LEU A 84 16.77 3.29 0.37
N MET A 85 15.48 3.17 0.04
CA MET A 85 14.71 4.21 -0.63
C MET A 85 14.16 5.28 0.31
N SER A 86 14.28 5.13 1.63
CA SER A 86 13.62 5.99 2.61
C SER A 86 13.95 7.47 2.43
N GLU A 87 15.21 7.84 2.16
CA GLU A 87 15.58 9.23 1.90
C GLU A 87 14.92 9.77 0.61
N GLY A 88 14.96 8.96 -0.46
CA GLY A 88 14.30 9.34 -1.71
C GLY A 88 12.80 9.56 -1.57
N LEU A 89 12.14 8.80 -0.70
CA LEU A 89 10.73 9.00 -0.37
C LEU A 89 10.48 10.35 0.31
N THR A 90 11.35 10.78 1.24
CA THR A 90 11.21 12.10 1.87
C THR A 90 11.35 13.22 0.85
N THR A 91 12.32 13.09 -0.06
CA THR A 91 12.55 14.11 -1.10
C THR A 91 11.41 14.16 -2.12
N LEU A 92 10.83 13.02 -2.50
CA LEU A 92 9.63 12.95 -3.35
C LEU A 92 8.43 13.61 -2.69
N ALA A 93 8.20 13.35 -1.40
CA ALA A 93 7.12 13.97 -0.63
C ALA A 93 7.31 15.49 -0.50
N ALA A 94 8.52 15.95 -0.16
CA ALA A 94 8.86 17.37 -0.07
C ALA A 94 8.75 18.09 -1.41
N GLY A 95 9.19 17.45 -2.50
CA GLY A 95 9.03 17.96 -3.87
C GLY A 95 7.59 17.89 -4.39
N GLN A 96 6.68 17.32 -3.62
CA GLN A 96 5.30 17.04 -4.03
C GLN A 96 5.25 16.35 -5.39
N LEU A 97 6.02 15.28 -5.53
CA LEU A 97 6.18 14.52 -6.78
C LEU A 97 5.38 13.21 -6.71
N PRO A 98 4.49 12.97 -7.69
CA PRO A 98 3.71 11.75 -7.76
C PRO A 98 4.54 10.57 -8.24
N CYS A 99 4.48 9.45 -7.53
CA CYS A 99 5.00 8.17 -7.98
C CYS A 99 4.28 7.01 -7.29
N VAL A 100 4.45 5.81 -7.82
CA VAL A 100 3.97 4.58 -7.21
C VAL A 100 5.16 3.70 -6.84
N ILE A 101 5.15 3.17 -5.63
CA ILE A 101 6.14 2.21 -5.15
C ILE A 101 5.41 0.94 -4.74
N VAL A 102 5.87 -0.21 -5.21
CA VAL A 102 5.32 -1.50 -4.79
C VAL A 102 6.31 -2.13 -3.82
N ASP A 103 5.84 -2.35 -2.60
CA ASP A 103 6.56 -3.10 -1.58
C ASP A 103 5.99 -4.50 -1.48
N VAL A 104 6.78 -5.49 -1.94
CA VAL A 104 6.44 -6.90 -1.78
C VAL A 104 7.19 -7.43 -0.58
N THR A 105 6.53 -7.40 0.58
CA THR A 105 7.18 -7.64 1.87
C THR A 105 7.71 -9.06 2.01
N ARG A 106 8.82 -9.19 2.71
CA ARG A 106 9.39 -10.46 3.15
C ARG A 106 9.76 -10.42 4.62
N ALA A 107 9.99 -11.59 5.21
CA ALA A 107 10.31 -11.67 6.63
C ALA A 107 11.64 -10.98 6.96
N GLY A 108 11.60 -10.02 7.89
CA GLY A 108 12.74 -9.32 8.49
C GLY A 108 12.92 -9.69 9.96
N PRO A 109 13.75 -8.94 10.70
CA PRO A 109 14.57 -7.80 10.29
C PRO A 109 15.88 -8.15 9.59
N GLY A 110 16.64 -7.13 9.18
CA GLY A 110 17.93 -7.25 8.50
C GLY A 110 17.77 -7.79 7.07
N LEU A 111 18.67 -8.68 6.63
CA LEU A 111 18.54 -9.30 5.31
C LEU A 111 17.25 -10.12 5.21
N GLY A 112 16.81 -10.68 6.33
CA GLY A 112 15.61 -11.48 6.41
C GLY A 112 15.69 -12.79 5.63
N ARG A 113 14.51 -13.33 5.30
CA ARG A 113 14.36 -14.52 4.47
C ARG A 113 13.15 -14.39 3.55
N ILE A 114 13.15 -15.16 2.46
CA ILE A 114 12.04 -15.22 1.52
C ILE A 114 10.91 -16.05 2.18
N ALA A 115 10.08 -15.38 2.97
CA ALA A 115 8.88 -15.96 3.57
C ALA A 115 7.82 -14.86 3.65
N PRO A 116 6.54 -15.20 3.55
CA PRO A 116 5.44 -14.23 3.68
C PRO A 116 5.54 -13.47 5.00
N SER A 117 5.31 -12.18 4.95
CA SER A 117 5.33 -11.31 6.12
C SER A 117 4.59 -10.01 5.84
N GLN A 118 4.13 -9.35 6.88
CA GLN A 118 3.53 -8.00 6.82
C GLN A 118 4.33 -7.02 7.70
N SER A 119 5.64 -7.29 7.86
CA SER A 119 6.49 -6.55 8.82
C SER A 119 6.88 -5.14 8.35
N ASP A 120 6.63 -4.78 7.09
CA ASP A 120 6.95 -3.46 6.56
C ASP A 120 5.79 -2.46 6.72
N TYR A 121 4.68 -2.88 7.38
CA TYR A 121 3.51 -2.04 7.64
C TYR A 121 3.88 -0.72 8.32
N ARG A 122 4.64 -0.77 9.42
CA ARG A 122 5.06 0.44 10.15
C ARG A 122 5.95 1.33 9.29
N GLN A 123 6.88 0.74 8.55
CA GLN A 123 7.76 1.48 7.64
C GLN A 123 6.97 2.21 6.56
N ALA A 124 5.99 1.54 5.94
CA ALA A 124 5.16 2.15 4.91
C ALA A 124 4.21 3.22 5.45
N THR A 125 3.55 2.97 6.59
CA THR A 125 2.46 3.82 7.12
C THR A 125 2.94 4.95 8.02
N LYS A 126 4.10 4.81 8.68
CA LYS A 126 4.63 5.84 9.60
C LYS A 126 5.79 6.64 9.00
N GLY A 127 6.17 6.32 7.75
CA GLY A 127 7.33 6.91 7.09
C GLY A 127 8.65 6.27 7.54
N GLY A 128 9.41 5.74 6.59
CA GLY A 128 10.71 5.14 6.85
C GLY A 128 11.86 6.15 6.84
N GLY A 129 11.63 7.39 6.37
CA GLY A 129 12.60 8.47 6.30
C GLY A 129 12.35 9.55 7.37
N HIS A 130 12.94 10.72 7.17
CA HIS A 130 12.84 11.85 8.10
C HIS A 130 11.81 12.89 7.66
N GLY A 131 11.38 13.75 8.61
CA GLY A 131 10.43 14.84 8.37
C GLY A 131 8.96 14.42 8.49
N ASP A 132 8.09 15.43 8.46
CA ASP A 132 6.64 15.24 8.63
C ASP A 132 5.98 14.93 7.28
N TYR A 133 6.15 13.69 6.79
CA TYR A 133 5.54 13.26 5.54
C TYR A 133 4.79 11.94 5.69
N HIS A 134 3.84 11.71 4.79
CA HIS A 134 3.15 10.45 4.62
C HIS A 134 3.07 10.05 3.15
N ALA A 135 3.23 8.77 2.87
CA ALA A 135 2.77 8.17 1.63
C ALA A 135 1.32 7.67 1.83
N ILE A 136 0.51 7.67 0.76
CA ILE A 136 -0.74 6.90 0.78
C ILE A 136 -0.36 5.42 0.65
N VAL A 137 -0.92 4.56 1.50
CA VAL A 137 -0.57 3.13 1.51
C VAL A 137 -1.82 2.31 1.24
N LEU A 138 -1.75 1.47 0.21
CA LEU A 138 -2.84 0.59 -0.23
C LEU A 138 -2.45 -0.88 0.01
N GLY A 139 -3.37 -1.68 0.56
CA GLY A 139 -3.17 -3.10 0.86
C GLY A 139 -4.13 -3.99 0.07
N PRO A 140 -3.72 -4.53 -1.10
CA PRO A 140 -4.55 -5.48 -1.85
C PRO A 140 -4.68 -6.82 -1.13
N SER A 141 -5.76 -7.56 -1.42
CA SER A 141 -6.00 -8.91 -0.91
C SER A 141 -6.22 -9.97 -1.99
N SER A 142 -6.26 -9.58 -3.27
CA SER A 142 -6.40 -10.50 -4.40
C SER A 142 -5.64 -10.02 -5.62
N THR A 143 -5.39 -10.91 -6.58
CA THR A 143 -4.72 -10.59 -7.84
C THR A 143 -5.54 -9.61 -8.69
N GLN A 144 -6.88 -9.72 -8.67
CA GLN A 144 -7.77 -8.74 -9.31
C GLN A 144 -7.60 -7.35 -8.69
N GLU A 145 -7.63 -7.28 -7.36
CA GLU A 145 -7.51 -6.02 -6.64
C GLU A 145 -6.13 -5.37 -6.83
N MET A 146 -5.07 -6.15 -7.03
CA MET A 146 -3.75 -5.60 -7.36
C MET A 146 -3.77 -4.80 -8.66
N ALA A 147 -4.43 -5.30 -9.70
CA ALA A 147 -4.58 -4.56 -10.95
C ALA A 147 -5.44 -3.29 -10.77
N GLU A 148 -6.51 -3.38 -9.99
CA GLU A 148 -7.41 -2.25 -9.70
C GLU A 148 -6.71 -1.18 -8.85
N LEU A 149 -6.01 -1.58 -7.78
CA LEU A 149 -5.30 -0.66 -6.89
C LEU A 149 -4.07 -0.03 -7.55
N ALA A 150 -3.42 -0.68 -8.52
CA ALA A 150 -2.39 -0.04 -9.32
C ALA A 150 -2.93 1.19 -10.06
N THR A 151 -4.11 1.09 -10.64
CA THR A 151 -4.78 2.22 -11.30
C THR A 151 -5.15 3.32 -10.30
N LEU A 152 -5.73 2.94 -9.17
CA LEU A 152 -6.06 3.87 -8.10
C LEU A 152 -4.81 4.57 -7.54
N ALA A 153 -3.71 3.85 -7.36
CA ALA A 153 -2.44 4.39 -6.84
C ALA A 153 -1.91 5.52 -7.72
N PHE A 154 -1.87 5.33 -9.05
CA PHE A 154 -1.45 6.39 -9.96
C PHE A 154 -2.40 7.60 -9.97
N TYR A 155 -3.71 7.35 -9.86
CA TYR A 155 -4.68 8.44 -9.76
C TYR A 155 -4.47 9.27 -8.48
N LEU A 156 -4.35 8.60 -7.33
CA LEU A 156 -4.13 9.26 -6.04
C LEU A 156 -2.77 9.98 -5.99
N ALA A 157 -1.73 9.35 -6.55
CA ALA A 157 -0.42 9.98 -6.64
C ALA A 157 -0.49 11.30 -7.41
N ASP A 158 -1.12 11.29 -8.58
CA ASP A 158 -1.27 12.49 -9.41
C ASP A 158 -2.18 13.54 -8.76
N LEU A 159 -3.31 13.11 -8.18
CA LEU A 159 -4.30 13.99 -7.54
C LEU A 159 -3.71 14.78 -6.38
N TYR A 160 -2.97 14.11 -5.51
CA TYR A 160 -2.40 14.70 -4.31
C TYR A 160 -0.94 15.13 -4.48
N ARG A 161 -0.33 14.86 -5.64
CA ARG A 161 1.10 15.09 -5.85
C ARG A 161 1.92 14.48 -4.71
N ASN A 162 1.77 13.18 -4.52
CA ASN A 162 2.29 12.47 -3.35
C ASN A 162 2.75 11.06 -3.74
N PRO A 163 3.79 10.51 -3.10
CA PRO A 163 4.09 9.10 -3.23
C PRO A 163 2.94 8.21 -2.75
N VAL A 164 2.67 7.12 -3.48
CA VAL A 164 1.74 6.07 -3.08
C VAL A 164 2.48 4.75 -3.01
N ILE A 165 2.32 4.03 -1.92
CA ILE A 165 2.89 2.70 -1.72
C ILE A 165 1.77 1.67 -1.84
N ILE A 166 1.99 0.62 -2.62
CA ILE A 166 1.17 -0.59 -2.59
C ILE A 166 1.94 -1.61 -1.78
N LEU A 167 1.40 -1.95 -0.61
CA LEU A 167 2.01 -2.86 0.35
C LEU A 167 1.34 -4.23 0.23
N MET A 168 2.07 -5.21 -0.25
CA MET A 168 1.61 -6.59 -0.37
C MET A 168 2.67 -7.56 0.12
N ASP A 169 2.29 -8.77 0.49
CA ASP A 169 3.24 -9.80 0.91
C ASP A 169 3.61 -10.75 -0.24
N GLY A 170 4.70 -11.49 -0.06
CA GLY A 170 5.22 -12.40 -1.07
C GLY A 170 4.26 -13.54 -1.43
N MET A 171 3.33 -13.93 -0.54
CA MET A 171 2.31 -14.94 -0.85
C MET A 171 1.35 -14.42 -1.92
N LEU A 172 0.82 -13.23 -1.71
CA LEU A 172 -0.05 -12.55 -2.67
C LEU A 172 0.68 -12.29 -3.99
N GLY A 173 1.95 -11.91 -3.94
CA GLY A 173 2.76 -11.67 -5.15
C GLY A 173 2.93 -12.91 -6.02
N GLN A 174 3.01 -14.09 -5.42
CA GLN A 174 3.20 -15.37 -6.12
C GLN A 174 1.90 -16.10 -6.46
N MET A 175 0.79 -15.76 -5.80
CA MET A 175 -0.50 -16.39 -6.02
C MET A 175 -1.01 -16.15 -7.44
N MET A 176 -1.52 -17.20 -8.09
CA MET A 176 -2.09 -17.12 -9.43
C MET A 176 -3.62 -17.14 -9.35
N GLU A 177 -4.25 -16.13 -9.89
CA GLU A 177 -5.70 -16.00 -9.95
C GLU A 177 -6.13 -15.44 -11.32
N PRO A 178 -7.39 -15.69 -11.75
CA PRO A 178 -7.91 -15.05 -12.94
C PRO A 178 -8.14 -13.55 -12.71
N VAL A 179 -7.68 -12.73 -13.65
CA VAL A 179 -7.85 -11.27 -13.66
C VAL A 179 -8.73 -10.87 -14.83
N ASP A 180 -9.75 -10.08 -14.55
CA ASP A 180 -10.63 -9.45 -15.55
C ASP A 180 -10.25 -7.97 -15.70
N PHE A 181 -9.49 -7.66 -16.73
CA PHE A 181 -9.07 -6.27 -16.97
C PHE A 181 -10.20 -5.38 -17.50
N ASP A 182 -11.32 -5.92 -17.96
CA ASP A 182 -12.50 -5.12 -18.31
C ASP A 182 -13.12 -4.46 -17.07
N ARG A 183 -12.90 -5.04 -15.88
CA ARG A 183 -13.33 -4.48 -14.58
C ARG A 183 -12.40 -3.41 -14.06
N VAL A 184 -11.15 -3.37 -14.51
CA VAL A 184 -10.16 -2.37 -14.06
C VAL A 184 -10.54 -1.01 -14.62
N LYS A 185 -11.03 -0.13 -13.75
CA LYS A 185 -11.51 1.19 -14.15
C LYS A 185 -10.35 2.09 -14.55
N SER A 186 -10.43 2.66 -15.76
CA SER A 186 -9.56 3.76 -16.14
C SER A 186 -9.96 5.02 -15.35
N LEU A 187 -8.98 5.63 -14.67
CA LEU A 187 -9.17 6.88 -13.95
C LEU A 187 -8.48 8.01 -14.71
N PRO A 188 -9.14 9.18 -14.89
CA PRO A 188 -8.57 10.28 -15.64
C PRO A 188 -7.31 10.80 -14.97
N ALA A 189 -6.25 11.05 -15.76
CA ALA A 189 -5.05 11.65 -15.24
C ALA A 189 -5.29 13.16 -14.98
N PRO A 190 -5.09 13.66 -13.76
CA PRO A 190 -5.14 15.10 -13.49
C PRO A 190 -4.11 15.86 -14.33
N GLU A 191 -4.43 17.12 -14.66
CA GLU A 191 -3.47 18.01 -15.32
C GLU A 191 -2.25 18.27 -14.43
N LYS A 192 -1.08 18.34 -15.07
CA LYS A 192 0.21 18.53 -14.39
C LYS A 192 0.88 19.85 -14.83
N PRO A 193 0.30 21.02 -14.49
CA PRO A 193 0.83 22.31 -14.94
C PRO A 193 2.21 22.62 -14.36
N TRP A 194 2.58 21.97 -13.26
CA TRP A 194 3.88 22.07 -12.58
C TRP A 194 5.00 21.31 -13.29
N ALA A 195 4.67 20.36 -14.19
CA ALA A 195 5.64 19.46 -14.80
C ALA A 195 6.68 20.20 -15.66
N LEU A 196 7.93 19.73 -15.59
CA LEU A 196 9.06 20.26 -16.34
C LEU A 196 9.06 19.66 -17.75
N LYS A 197 8.59 20.43 -18.74
CA LYS A 197 8.50 20.00 -20.16
C LYS A 197 9.44 20.77 -21.08
N GLY A 198 10.60 21.21 -20.56
CA GLY A 198 11.54 22.06 -21.28
C GLY A 198 11.19 23.57 -21.24
N LYS A 199 11.94 24.37 -22.01
CA LYS A 199 11.75 25.79 -22.08
C LYS A 199 10.56 26.12 -23.01
N GLY A 200 9.41 26.47 -22.42
CA GLY A 200 8.28 27.03 -23.15
C GLY A 200 8.27 28.55 -23.04
N ASP A 201 7.20 29.19 -23.56
CA ASP A 201 7.00 30.64 -23.48
C ASP A 201 6.52 31.15 -22.12
N GLY A 202 6.27 30.24 -21.19
CA GLY A 202 5.81 30.52 -19.84
C GLY A 202 6.95 30.84 -18.84
N PRO A 203 6.60 31.16 -17.59
CA PRO A 203 7.58 31.38 -16.53
C PRO A 203 8.42 30.12 -16.26
N ARG A 204 9.65 30.31 -15.80
CA ARG A 204 10.54 29.20 -15.40
C ARG A 204 9.88 28.37 -14.29
N LYS A 205 9.75 27.06 -14.51
CA LYS A 205 9.30 26.10 -13.50
C LYS A 205 10.51 25.50 -12.80
N VAL A 206 10.38 25.29 -11.51
CA VAL A 206 11.41 24.66 -10.69
C VAL A 206 10.70 23.71 -9.72
N VAL A 207 11.28 22.55 -9.52
CA VAL A 207 10.86 21.59 -8.49
C VAL A 207 11.98 21.52 -7.47
N TYR A 208 11.65 21.72 -6.21
CA TYR A 208 12.60 21.66 -5.09
C TYR A 208 12.27 20.46 -4.19
N ALA A 209 13.30 19.81 -3.67
CA ALA A 209 13.14 18.86 -2.55
C ALA A 209 12.91 19.59 -1.21
N ALA A 210 13.46 20.81 -1.07
CA ALA A 210 13.20 21.72 0.05
C ALA A 210 13.60 23.14 -0.34
N PRO A 211 12.87 24.17 0.12
CA PRO A 211 13.33 25.54 0.11
C PRO A 211 14.61 25.71 0.98
N PHE A 212 15.49 26.64 0.59
CA PHE A 212 16.74 26.91 1.32
C PHE A 212 16.60 28.02 2.37
N ASP A 213 15.41 28.60 2.55
CA ASP A 213 15.11 29.61 3.54
C ASP A 213 14.09 29.12 4.57
N ASP A 214 14.17 29.61 5.79
CA ASP A 214 13.29 29.21 6.89
C ASP A 214 11.80 29.48 6.61
N PRO A 215 11.40 30.65 6.06
CA PRO A 215 9.99 30.88 5.75
C PRO A 215 9.43 29.90 4.74
N GLY A 216 10.21 29.54 3.69
CA GLY A 216 9.79 28.60 2.67
C GLY A 216 9.62 27.19 3.19
N LEU A 217 10.51 26.71 4.07
CA LEU A 217 10.41 25.39 4.66
C LEU A 217 9.21 25.28 5.63
N ILE A 218 8.95 26.32 6.40
CA ILE A 218 7.78 26.39 7.29
C ILE A 218 6.50 26.33 6.48
N GLN A 219 6.40 27.11 5.41
CA GLN A 219 5.24 27.11 4.52
C GLN A 219 5.02 25.75 3.86
N LEU A 220 6.08 25.12 3.35
CA LEU A 220 5.99 23.78 2.76
C LEU A 220 5.41 22.77 3.77
N ASN A 221 5.90 22.78 5.01
CA ASN A 221 5.38 21.88 6.05
C ASN A 221 3.90 22.14 6.37
N GLN A 222 3.46 23.39 6.40
CA GLN A 222 2.04 23.75 6.57
C GLN A 222 1.19 23.20 5.41
N GLU A 223 1.64 23.37 4.16
CA GLU A 223 0.97 22.84 2.97
C GLU A 223 0.89 21.29 3.00
N LEU A 224 1.96 20.62 3.44
CA LEU A 224 1.99 19.16 3.58
C LEU A 224 1.01 18.68 4.65
N VAL A 225 1.00 19.29 5.83
CA VAL A 225 0.05 18.97 6.91
C VAL A 225 -1.40 19.12 6.45
N GLU A 226 -1.71 20.21 5.74
CA GLU A 226 -3.07 20.43 5.22
C GLU A 226 -3.45 19.40 4.14
N LYS A 227 -2.52 19.06 3.25
CA LYS A 227 -2.69 17.99 2.27
C LYS A 227 -2.98 16.63 2.94
N TYR A 228 -2.19 16.27 3.94
CA TYR A 228 -2.36 14.99 4.64
C TYR A 228 -3.67 14.92 5.42
N ARG A 229 -4.07 16.01 6.07
CA ARG A 229 -5.39 16.09 6.72
C ARG A 229 -6.53 15.84 5.71
N LYS A 230 -6.45 16.48 4.53
CA LYS A 230 -7.43 16.24 3.47
C LYS A 230 -7.45 14.77 3.02
N ILE A 231 -6.29 14.16 2.83
CA ILE A 231 -6.18 12.73 2.48
C ILE A 231 -6.80 11.85 3.57
N GLU A 232 -6.49 12.12 4.85
CA GLU A 232 -7.09 11.39 5.98
C GLU A 232 -8.62 11.52 6.03
N GLU A 233 -9.18 12.65 5.62
CA GLU A 233 -10.62 12.87 5.62
C GLU A 233 -11.33 12.17 4.44
N THR A 234 -10.68 12.08 3.27
CA THR A 234 -11.34 11.68 2.01
C THR A 234 -10.98 10.30 1.50
N GLU A 235 -9.82 9.76 1.85
CA GLU A 235 -9.28 8.57 1.18
C GLU A 235 -9.30 7.29 2.02
N GLN A 236 -10.04 7.27 3.13
CA GLN A 236 -10.24 6.04 3.90
C GLN A 236 -11.09 5.05 3.12
N ARG A 237 -10.54 3.84 2.86
CA ARG A 237 -11.20 2.73 2.18
C ARG A 237 -11.07 1.46 2.99
N TRP A 238 -12.18 0.74 3.10
CA TRP A 238 -12.26 -0.54 3.80
C TRP A 238 -13.38 -1.40 3.22
N GLU A 239 -13.37 -2.66 3.57
CA GLU A 239 -14.43 -3.60 3.32
C GLU A 239 -14.95 -4.15 4.64
N GLU A 240 -16.25 -4.32 4.74
CA GLU A 240 -16.94 -4.94 5.89
C GLU A 240 -17.60 -6.23 5.43
N VAL A 241 -17.32 -7.34 6.13
CA VAL A 241 -17.93 -8.64 5.86
C VAL A 241 -18.56 -9.18 7.12
N HIS A 242 -19.87 -9.50 7.06
CA HIS A 242 -20.65 -10.04 8.18
C HIS A 242 -20.64 -9.16 9.45
N MET A 243 -20.51 -7.83 9.31
CA MET A 243 -20.47 -6.93 10.47
C MET A 243 -21.86 -6.71 11.13
N GLU A 244 -22.95 -6.98 10.43
CA GLU A 244 -24.29 -6.90 11.01
C GLU A 244 -24.48 -7.94 12.12
N GLY A 245 -24.80 -7.46 13.34
CA GLY A 245 -24.94 -8.29 14.52
C GLY A 245 -23.64 -8.91 15.03
N ALA A 246 -22.48 -8.43 14.59
CA ALA A 246 -21.20 -8.92 15.11
C ALA A 246 -20.92 -8.35 16.50
N GLU A 247 -20.51 -9.20 17.42
CA GLU A 247 -19.99 -8.86 18.75
C GLU A 247 -18.47 -8.87 18.81
N VAL A 248 -17.82 -9.59 17.90
CA VAL A 248 -16.36 -9.59 17.73
C VAL A 248 -16.05 -9.10 16.33
N ALA A 249 -15.14 -8.13 16.20
CA ALA A 249 -14.63 -7.64 14.92
C ALA A 249 -13.21 -8.15 14.69
N VAL A 250 -13.01 -8.92 13.63
CA VAL A 250 -11.68 -9.27 13.15
C VAL A 250 -11.16 -8.15 12.28
N LEU A 251 -9.94 -7.68 12.51
CA LEU A 251 -9.24 -6.71 11.68
C LEU A 251 -8.06 -7.40 11.01
N ALA A 252 -7.97 -7.36 9.67
CA ALA A 252 -6.89 -7.98 8.93
C ALA A 252 -6.71 -7.31 7.56
N PHE A 253 -5.52 -7.33 6.99
CA PHE A 253 -5.23 -6.85 5.64
C PHE A 253 -4.42 -7.86 4.83
N GLY A 254 -4.32 -7.67 3.52
CA GLY A 254 -3.51 -8.49 2.64
C GLY A 254 -3.89 -9.99 2.69
N SER A 255 -2.90 -10.87 2.70
CA SER A 255 -3.12 -12.32 2.79
C SER A 255 -3.72 -12.75 4.13
N ALA A 256 -3.39 -12.06 5.24
CA ALA A 256 -4.00 -12.33 6.54
C ALA A 256 -5.53 -12.09 6.51
N ALA A 257 -6.01 -11.10 5.74
CA ALA A 257 -7.45 -10.87 5.57
C ALA A 257 -8.15 -12.02 4.82
N ARG A 258 -7.47 -12.69 3.89
CA ARG A 258 -8.03 -13.87 3.20
C ARG A 258 -8.20 -15.05 4.18
N VAL A 259 -7.16 -15.29 4.97
CA VAL A 259 -7.20 -16.33 6.02
C VAL A 259 -8.30 -16.02 7.05
N ALA A 260 -8.40 -14.77 7.49
CA ALA A 260 -9.42 -14.33 8.42
C ALA A 260 -10.83 -14.43 7.85
N LEU A 261 -11.01 -14.17 6.55
CA LEU A 261 -12.31 -14.28 5.87
C LEU A 261 -12.83 -15.72 5.92
N ASP A 262 -11.98 -16.72 5.62
CA ASP A 262 -12.36 -18.13 5.66
C ASP A 262 -12.78 -18.53 7.10
N ALA A 263 -12.03 -18.11 8.10
CA ALA A 263 -12.35 -18.37 9.51
C ALA A 263 -13.66 -17.68 9.96
N VAL A 264 -13.88 -16.44 9.56
CA VAL A 264 -15.12 -15.68 9.86
C VAL A 264 -16.33 -16.33 9.21
N GLN A 265 -16.22 -16.78 7.96
CA GLN A 265 -17.30 -17.47 7.26
C GLN A 265 -17.65 -18.80 7.94
N ALA A 266 -16.63 -19.60 8.33
CA ALA A 266 -16.83 -20.84 9.08
C ALA A 266 -17.52 -20.57 10.43
N ALA A 267 -17.04 -19.61 11.21
CA ALA A 267 -17.62 -19.23 12.49
C ALA A 267 -19.08 -18.74 12.36
N ARG A 268 -19.36 -17.90 11.35
CA ARG A 268 -20.73 -17.43 11.06
C ARG A 268 -21.67 -18.57 10.70
N SER A 269 -21.21 -19.58 9.95
CA SER A 269 -22.04 -20.73 9.59
C SER A 269 -22.47 -21.55 10.81
N GLU A 270 -21.74 -21.47 11.91
CA GLU A 270 -22.03 -22.09 13.21
C GLU A 270 -22.79 -21.14 14.18
N GLY A 271 -23.07 -19.92 13.75
CA GLY A 271 -23.87 -18.96 14.54
C GLY A 271 -23.06 -18.04 15.43
N TRP A 272 -21.70 -18.03 15.33
CA TRP A 272 -20.87 -17.11 16.11
C TRP A 272 -21.03 -15.65 15.63
N PRO A 273 -21.23 -14.66 16.53
CA PRO A 273 -21.46 -13.26 16.17
C PRO A 273 -20.15 -12.53 15.87
N VAL A 274 -19.51 -12.86 14.75
CA VAL A 274 -18.24 -12.29 14.33
C VAL A 274 -18.32 -11.66 12.94
N GLY A 275 -17.56 -10.61 12.69
CA GLY A 275 -17.40 -9.99 11.36
C GLY A 275 -15.96 -9.63 11.08
N LEU A 276 -15.66 -9.31 9.83
CA LEU A 276 -14.33 -8.90 9.36
C LEU A 276 -14.38 -7.46 8.87
N ILE A 277 -13.39 -6.66 9.29
CA ILE A 277 -13.02 -5.39 8.67
C ILE A 277 -11.68 -5.56 8.01
N ARG A 278 -11.62 -5.24 6.73
CA ARG A 278 -10.42 -5.25 5.93
C ARG A 278 -10.06 -3.83 5.50
N PRO A 279 -9.02 -3.21 6.06
CA PRO A 279 -8.47 -1.98 5.52
C PRO A 279 -7.98 -2.20 4.07
N ILE A 280 -8.40 -1.33 3.15
CA ILE A 280 -7.86 -1.21 1.80
C ILE A 280 -6.81 -0.10 1.79
N THR A 281 -7.09 1.04 2.45
CA THR A 281 -6.06 2.01 2.80
C THR A 281 -5.49 1.66 4.16
N LEU A 282 -4.16 1.45 4.20
CA LEU A 282 -3.42 1.25 5.44
C LEU A 282 -2.94 2.60 5.99
N TRP A 283 -2.67 3.55 5.12
CA TRP A 283 -2.64 4.97 5.42
C TRP A 283 -3.34 5.75 4.29
N PRO A 284 -4.34 6.56 4.59
CA PRO A 284 -4.94 6.81 5.90
C PRO A 284 -5.69 5.59 6.45
N PHE A 285 -5.51 5.33 7.73
CA PHE A 285 -6.17 4.21 8.42
C PHE A 285 -7.68 4.45 8.50
N PRO A 286 -8.56 3.43 8.36
CA PRO A 286 -10.02 3.59 8.27
C PRO A 286 -10.67 3.87 9.64
N ARG A 287 -10.28 4.97 10.27
CA ARG A 287 -10.77 5.39 11.60
C ARG A 287 -12.28 5.55 11.65
N LYS A 288 -12.91 5.96 10.51
CA LYS A 288 -14.36 6.17 10.46
C LYS A 288 -15.15 4.89 10.65
N ALA A 289 -14.70 3.79 10.01
CA ALA A 289 -15.31 2.49 10.19
C ALA A 289 -15.20 2.01 11.64
N LEU A 290 -13.97 2.03 12.15
CA LEU A 290 -13.65 1.51 13.48
C LEU A 290 -14.31 2.29 14.62
N ALA A 291 -14.42 3.61 14.51
CA ALA A 291 -15.06 4.45 15.51
C ALA A 291 -16.56 4.12 15.69
N ASN A 292 -17.24 3.72 14.61
CA ASN A 292 -18.65 3.30 14.68
C ASN A 292 -18.77 1.95 15.39
N LEU A 293 -17.86 1.03 15.13
CA LEU A 293 -17.86 -0.32 15.72
C LEU A 293 -17.56 -0.36 17.20
N ARG A 294 -16.83 0.61 17.72
CA ARG A 294 -16.58 0.74 19.17
C ARG A 294 -17.84 0.65 20.02
N ARG A 295 -19.02 0.95 19.46
CA ARG A 295 -20.31 0.94 20.17
C ARG A 295 -21.08 -0.37 20.01
N THR A 296 -20.68 -1.22 19.09
CA THR A 296 -21.44 -2.41 18.70
C THR A 296 -20.72 -3.71 19.01
N VAL A 297 -19.40 -3.71 18.98
CA VAL A 297 -18.60 -4.89 19.30
C VAL A 297 -18.08 -4.85 20.75
N ARG A 298 -17.83 -6.02 21.33
CA ARG A 298 -17.26 -6.18 22.67
C ARG A 298 -15.75 -6.43 22.67
N ALA A 299 -15.18 -6.84 21.52
CA ALA A 299 -13.76 -7.09 21.36
C ALA A 299 -13.32 -6.98 19.89
N PHE A 300 -12.04 -6.69 19.71
CA PHE A 300 -11.35 -6.79 18.42
C PHE A 300 -10.33 -7.94 18.44
N LEU A 301 -10.21 -8.61 17.30
CA LEU A 301 -9.13 -9.55 17.01
C LEU A 301 -8.32 -9.01 15.83
N ASP A 302 -7.12 -8.51 16.09
CA ASP A 302 -6.16 -8.12 15.09
C ASP A 302 -5.41 -9.35 14.56
N VAL A 303 -5.39 -9.54 13.24
CA VAL A 303 -4.74 -10.69 12.59
C VAL A 303 -3.75 -10.18 11.55
N GLU A 304 -2.46 -10.35 11.81
CA GLU A 304 -1.40 -9.89 10.92
C GLU A 304 -0.11 -10.73 11.03
N MET A 305 0.62 -10.88 9.92
CA MET A 305 1.87 -11.65 9.88
C MET A 305 3.08 -10.81 10.33
N ASN A 306 2.96 -10.17 11.50
CA ASN A 306 4.01 -9.42 12.19
C ASN A 306 3.70 -9.38 13.70
N ALA A 307 4.34 -8.54 14.45
CA ALA A 307 4.22 -8.46 15.92
C ALA A 307 3.27 -7.32 16.37
N GLY A 308 2.13 -7.12 15.68
CA GLY A 308 1.11 -6.16 16.08
C GLY A 308 1.36 -4.73 15.60
N GLN A 309 1.86 -4.54 14.37
CA GLN A 309 2.13 -3.19 13.85
C GLN A 309 0.86 -2.42 13.46
N MET A 310 -0.16 -3.11 12.94
CA MET A 310 -1.48 -2.53 12.65
C MET A 310 -2.31 -2.41 13.93
N GLN A 311 -2.12 -3.32 14.88
CA GLN A 311 -2.73 -3.24 16.21
C GLN A 311 -2.49 -1.88 16.86
N GLU A 312 -1.30 -1.28 16.73
CA GLU A 312 -1.00 0.05 17.28
C GLU A 312 -1.93 1.14 16.72
N ASP A 313 -2.29 1.06 15.43
CA ASP A 313 -3.26 1.99 14.83
C ASP A 313 -4.68 1.72 15.32
N LEU A 314 -5.05 0.46 15.49
CA LEU A 314 -6.32 0.07 16.07
C LEU A 314 -6.45 0.59 17.50
N GLU A 315 -5.44 0.41 18.35
CA GLU A 315 -5.41 0.91 19.74
C GLU A 315 -5.56 2.42 19.82
N ARG A 316 -4.95 3.16 18.90
CA ARG A 316 -5.11 4.64 18.82
C ARG A 316 -6.53 5.07 18.50
N VAL A 317 -7.30 4.26 17.76
CA VAL A 317 -8.69 4.59 17.37
C VAL A 317 -9.68 4.12 18.43
N ILE A 318 -9.49 2.93 18.94
CA ILE A 318 -10.43 2.29 19.88
C ILE A 318 -10.21 2.82 21.30
N GLY A 319 -8.97 3.08 21.69
CA GLY A 319 -8.60 3.44 23.05
C GLY A 319 -8.69 2.26 24.03
N PRO A 320 -8.64 2.53 25.34
CA PRO A 320 -8.55 1.48 26.37
C PRO A 320 -9.89 0.80 26.71
N ASP A 321 -11.00 1.25 26.11
CA ASP A 321 -12.34 0.83 26.57
C ASP A 321 -12.76 -0.55 26.08
N LEU A 322 -12.13 -1.06 25.03
CA LEU A 322 -12.42 -2.37 24.46
C LEU A 322 -11.16 -3.23 24.37
N PRO A 323 -11.26 -4.52 24.68
CA PRO A 323 -10.13 -5.43 24.54
C PRO A 323 -9.76 -5.63 23.07
N ILE A 324 -8.47 -5.52 22.79
CA ILE A 324 -7.87 -5.83 21.50
C ILE A 324 -6.94 -7.02 21.71
N HIS A 325 -7.19 -8.09 20.97
CA HIS A 325 -6.39 -9.30 20.98
C HIS A 325 -5.59 -9.35 19.68
N HIS A 326 -4.36 -9.85 19.77
CA HIS A 326 -3.48 -10.01 18.61
C HIS A 326 -3.24 -11.48 18.33
N LEU A 327 -3.43 -11.87 17.08
CA LEU A 327 -3.01 -13.17 16.56
C LEU A 327 -2.03 -12.93 15.41
N GLY A 328 -0.76 -13.16 15.67
CA GLY A 328 0.27 -13.00 14.68
C GLY A 328 1.67 -13.22 15.23
N GLN A 329 2.62 -13.30 14.33
CA GLN A 329 4.03 -13.41 14.66
C GLN A 329 4.89 -12.99 13.46
N GLY A 330 5.97 -12.28 13.72
CA GLY A 330 6.99 -11.99 12.72
C GLY A 330 7.85 -13.19 12.32
N GLY A 331 8.85 -12.93 11.48
CA GLY A 331 9.85 -13.95 11.09
C GLY A 331 9.36 -14.94 10.03
N GLY A 332 8.24 -14.69 9.37
CA GLY A 332 7.69 -15.52 8.29
C GLY A 332 6.84 -16.69 8.79
N LYS A 333 6.24 -16.56 9.98
CA LYS A 333 5.17 -17.47 10.40
C LYS A 333 3.91 -17.19 9.60
N ILE A 334 3.36 -18.22 8.98
CA ILE A 334 2.06 -18.18 8.30
C ILE A 334 0.97 -18.44 9.33
N ILE A 335 -0.13 -17.69 9.23
CA ILE A 335 -1.34 -17.90 10.02
C ILE A 335 -2.28 -18.78 9.20
N TYR A 336 -2.96 -19.71 9.85
CA TYR A 336 -3.94 -20.61 9.24
C TYR A 336 -5.37 -20.29 9.69
N PRO A 337 -6.39 -20.58 8.86
CA PRO A 337 -7.79 -20.32 9.21
C PRO A 337 -8.22 -20.93 10.54
N ASP A 338 -7.74 -22.13 10.87
CA ASP A 338 -8.07 -22.80 12.13
C ASP A 338 -7.56 -22.05 13.36
N GLU A 339 -6.36 -21.41 13.27
CA GLU A 339 -5.83 -20.58 14.36
C GLU A 339 -6.74 -19.36 14.62
N VAL A 340 -7.18 -18.70 13.55
CA VAL A 340 -8.10 -17.55 13.63
C VAL A 340 -9.46 -17.98 14.16
N TYR A 341 -9.98 -19.11 13.68
CA TYR A 341 -11.28 -19.65 14.10
C TYR A 341 -11.31 -19.98 15.60
N GLU A 342 -10.28 -20.62 16.14
CA GLU A 342 -10.21 -20.95 17.59
C GLU A 342 -10.15 -19.66 18.44
N GLU A 343 -9.43 -18.62 17.98
CA GLU A 343 -9.43 -17.33 18.66
C GLU A 343 -10.80 -16.64 18.61
N ILE A 344 -11.49 -16.71 17.47
CA ILE A 344 -12.87 -16.19 17.37
C ILE A 344 -13.77 -16.87 18.39
N LYS A 345 -13.75 -18.20 18.49
CA LYS A 345 -14.57 -18.95 19.46
C LYS A 345 -14.26 -18.54 20.89
N ARG A 346 -12.98 -18.41 21.22
CA ARG A 346 -12.56 -17.98 22.57
C ARG A 346 -13.08 -16.58 22.93
N LEU A 347 -13.17 -15.69 21.94
CA LEU A 347 -13.61 -14.31 22.16
C LEU A 347 -15.15 -14.15 22.06
N ALA A 348 -15.81 -14.96 21.24
CA ALA A 348 -17.25 -14.88 21.03
C ALA A 348 -18.07 -15.75 22.01
N GLY A 349 -17.47 -16.76 22.60
CA GLY A 349 -18.08 -17.59 23.68
C GLY A 349 -17.84 -16.97 25.04
#